data_422c387e5e189ca76279261e8c4ec507
#
_entry.id   422c387e5e189ca76279261e8c4ec507
#
_cell.length_a   1.000
_cell.length_b   1.000
_cell.length_c   1.000
_cell.angle_alpha   90.00
_cell.angle_beta   90.00
_cell.angle_gamma   90.00
#
_symmetry.space_group_name_H-M   'P 1'
#
loop_
_entity.id
_entity.type
_entity.pdbx_description
1 polymer ?
#
loop_
_entity_poly.entity_id
_entity_poly.type
_entity_poly.pdbx_seq_one_letter_code
_entity_poly.pdbx_strand_id
1 'polypeptide(L)'
;MLLHRYLFTLALACVVRAINGSITDYAPLVNQPCPNLASSPLLRVFTQVNQSLHPQEESYVNTRLTTVIPKEWKNWISDGSAIGYNLSALNSSSFPKIGIAISGGGYRAAQYGAGVLSALDARNQSGKAAGTGGLLQVSSYLSGLSGASRFLLNVKLSTTMCEFMFD
;
A
#
# COMPACT_ATOMS: atom_id res chain seq x y z
N MET A 1 28.16 22.44 -11.87
CA MET A 1 28.31 22.74 -10.44
C MET A 1 27.15 23.52 -9.83
N LEU A 2 26.47 24.42 -10.55
CA LEU A 2 25.26 25.11 -10.06
C LEU A 2 24.03 24.18 -9.89
N LEU A 3 23.79 23.26 -10.82
CA LEU A 3 22.64 22.37 -10.83
C LEU A 3 22.58 21.44 -9.59
N HIS A 4 23.75 20.99 -9.13
CA HIS A 4 23.88 20.15 -7.91
C HIS A 4 23.54 20.91 -6.63
N ARG A 5 23.78 22.21 -6.60
CA ARG A 5 23.43 23.05 -5.43
C ARG A 5 21.94 23.30 -5.33
N TYR A 6 21.24 23.46 -6.47
CA TYR A 6 19.78 23.64 -6.49
C TYR A 6 19.02 22.36 -6.09
N LEU A 7 19.50 21.19 -6.52
CA LEU A 7 18.92 19.90 -6.10
C LEU A 7 19.07 19.66 -4.59
N PHE A 8 20.22 20.05 -4.01
CA PHE A 8 20.44 19.89 -2.57
C PHE A 8 19.60 20.86 -1.74
N THR A 9 19.38 22.08 -2.20
CA THR A 9 18.52 23.07 -1.52
C THR A 9 17.04 22.73 -1.65
N LEU A 10 16.58 22.16 -2.78
CA LEU A 10 15.20 21.65 -2.90
C LEU A 10 14.93 20.43 -2.00
N ALA A 11 15.86 19.48 -1.93
CA ALA A 11 15.76 18.32 -1.04
C ALA A 11 15.72 18.75 0.44
N LEU A 12 16.53 19.74 0.83
CA LEU A 12 16.54 20.28 2.19
C LEU A 12 15.25 21.04 2.51
N ALA A 13 14.68 21.76 1.55
CA ALA A 13 13.40 22.46 1.71
C ALA A 13 12.21 21.48 1.87
N CYS A 14 12.23 20.33 1.18
CA CYS A 14 11.25 19.26 1.38
C CYS A 14 11.33 18.64 2.78
N VAL A 15 12.54 18.36 3.26
CA VAL A 15 12.76 17.82 4.61
C VAL A 15 12.32 18.81 5.69
N VAL A 16 12.58 20.10 5.52
CA VAL A 16 12.17 21.16 6.48
C VAL A 16 10.65 21.36 6.48
N ARG A 17 9.95 21.22 5.35
CA ARG A 17 8.49 21.28 5.33
C ARG A 17 7.83 20.07 6.01
N ALA A 18 8.45 18.89 5.93
CA ALA A 18 7.97 17.71 6.65
C ALA A 18 8.13 17.81 8.17
N ILE A 19 9.01 18.68 8.66
CA ILE A 19 9.27 18.88 10.10
C ILE A 19 8.45 20.04 10.71
N ASN A 20 7.89 20.92 9.87
CA ASN A 20 7.09 22.06 10.32
C ASN A 20 5.59 21.78 10.48
N GLY A 21 5.16 20.52 10.49
CA GLY A 21 3.85 20.17 11.02
C GLY A 21 3.80 20.61 12.49
N SER A 22 2.93 21.57 12.82
CA SER A 22 2.76 22.03 14.19
C SER A 22 2.46 20.83 15.09
N ILE A 23 3.09 20.76 16.26
CA ILE A 23 2.77 19.74 17.27
C ILE A 23 1.27 19.72 17.56
N THR A 24 0.60 20.85 17.42
CA THR A 24 -0.85 20.99 17.57
C THR A 24 -1.65 20.22 16.52
N ASP A 25 -1.11 19.97 15.31
CA ASP A 25 -1.79 19.23 14.25
C ASP A 25 -1.86 17.72 14.54
N TYR A 26 -0.97 17.24 15.42
CA TYR A 26 -0.91 15.84 15.85
C TYR A 26 -1.45 15.62 17.27
N ALA A 27 -1.76 16.70 18.00
CA ALA A 27 -2.32 16.57 19.33
C ALA A 27 -3.79 16.11 19.26
N PRO A 28 -4.21 15.18 20.12
CA PRO A 28 -5.62 14.83 20.23
C PRO A 28 -6.45 16.06 20.56
N LEU A 29 -7.54 16.26 19.85
CA LEU A 29 -8.48 17.33 20.16
C LEU A 29 -9.16 17.00 21.51
N VAL A 30 -8.97 17.87 22.50
CA VAL A 30 -9.58 17.68 23.83
C VAL A 30 -11.06 18.07 23.79
N ASN A 31 -11.87 17.37 24.59
CA ASN A 31 -13.30 17.66 24.74
C ASN A 31 -14.12 17.52 23.45
N GLN A 32 -13.69 16.70 22.52
CA GLN A 32 -14.53 16.38 21.38
C GLN A 32 -15.68 15.48 21.81
N PRO A 33 -16.93 15.80 21.40
CA PRO A 33 -18.05 14.89 21.68
C PRO A 33 -17.83 13.56 20.97
N CYS A 34 -18.22 12.47 21.63
CA CYS A 34 -18.21 11.17 20.98
C CYS A 34 -19.13 11.20 19.76
N PRO A 35 -18.68 10.69 18.60
CA PRO A 35 -19.55 10.62 17.43
C PRO A 35 -20.75 9.71 17.73
N ASN A 36 -21.91 10.07 17.18
CA ASN A 36 -23.07 9.18 17.25
C ASN A 36 -22.80 7.96 16.37
N LEU A 37 -22.55 6.81 17.02
CA LEU A 37 -22.20 5.57 16.32
C LEU A 37 -23.34 5.06 15.41
N ALA A 38 -24.59 5.39 15.71
CA ALA A 38 -25.73 4.99 14.91
C ALA A 38 -25.81 5.72 13.55
N SER A 39 -25.24 6.93 13.48
CA SER A 39 -25.16 7.74 12.26
C SER A 39 -23.76 7.83 11.67
N SER A 40 -22.76 7.24 12.29
CA SER A 40 -21.37 7.29 11.85
C SER A 40 -21.10 6.23 10.79
N PRO A 41 -20.64 6.62 9.58
CA PRO A 41 -20.24 5.65 8.55
C PRO A 41 -18.96 4.89 8.91
N LEU A 42 -18.25 5.29 9.98
CA LEU A 42 -17.01 4.64 10.41
C LEU A 42 -17.24 3.33 11.16
N LEU A 43 -18.45 3.14 11.72
CA LEU A 43 -18.79 1.90 12.42
C LEU A 43 -19.76 1.08 11.58
N ARG A 44 -19.33 -0.12 11.22
CA ARG A 44 -20.19 -1.08 10.53
C ARG A 44 -20.62 -2.15 11.50
N VAL A 45 -21.93 -2.34 11.61
CA VAL A 45 -22.52 -3.45 12.38
C VAL A 45 -22.80 -4.59 11.43
N PHE A 46 -22.20 -5.73 11.67
CA PHE A 46 -22.44 -6.95 10.91
C PHE A 46 -23.38 -7.88 11.68
N THR A 47 -24.30 -8.49 10.96
CA THR A 47 -25.01 -9.65 11.46
C THR A 47 -24.28 -10.93 11.01
N GLN A 48 -24.44 -12.03 11.74
CA GLN A 48 -23.81 -13.30 11.36
C GLN A 48 -24.20 -13.79 9.95
N VAL A 49 -25.31 -13.30 9.43
CA VAL A 49 -25.90 -13.74 8.17
C VAL A 49 -25.55 -12.83 6.99
N ASN A 50 -25.14 -11.58 7.24
CA ASN A 50 -24.90 -10.59 6.18
C ASN A 50 -23.58 -9.87 6.40
N GLN A 51 -22.50 -10.50 5.95
CA GLN A 51 -21.14 -9.94 5.96
C GLN A 51 -20.76 -9.54 4.55
N SER A 52 -21.03 -8.29 4.18
CA SER A 52 -20.63 -7.71 2.90
C SER A 52 -19.47 -6.73 3.06
N LEU A 53 -18.69 -6.51 2.03
CA LEU A 53 -17.72 -5.42 1.98
C LEU A 53 -18.42 -4.05 2.00
N HIS A 54 -17.73 -3.02 2.41
CA HIS A 54 -18.20 -1.66 2.20
C HIS A 54 -18.30 -1.39 0.68
N PRO A 55 -19.32 -0.70 0.16
CA PRO A 55 -19.46 -0.49 -1.28
C PRO A 55 -18.24 0.12 -1.97
N GLN A 56 -17.54 1.03 -1.30
CA GLN A 56 -16.29 1.61 -1.82
C GLN A 56 -15.14 0.59 -1.85
N GLU A 57 -15.04 -0.27 -0.84
CA GLU A 57 -14.06 -1.36 -0.79
C GLU A 57 -14.36 -2.42 -1.86
N GLU A 58 -15.62 -2.80 -2.01
CA GLU A 58 -16.06 -3.71 -3.06
C GLU A 58 -15.74 -3.15 -4.45
N SER A 59 -16.02 -1.88 -4.69
CA SER A 59 -15.68 -1.19 -5.94
C SER A 59 -14.16 -1.19 -6.19
N TYR A 60 -13.36 -0.90 -5.18
CA TYR A 60 -11.90 -0.96 -5.26
C TYR A 60 -11.40 -2.36 -5.63
N VAL A 61 -11.88 -3.38 -4.92
CA VAL A 61 -11.48 -4.78 -5.16
C VAL A 61 -11.88 -5.22 -6.56
N ASN A 62 -13.09 -4.90 -7.00
CA ASN A 62 -13.58 -5.25 -8.32
C ASN A 62 -12.79 -4.55 -9.43
N THR A 63 -12.47 -3.27 -9.26
CA THR A 63 -11.62 -2.54 -10.20
C THR A 63 -10.24 -3.17 -10.30
N ARG A 64 -9.62 -3.50 -9.17
CA ARG A 64 -8.33 -4.18 -9.20
C ARG A 64 -8.39 -5.54 -9.88
N LEU A 65 -9.39 -6.36 -9.57
CA LEU A 65 -9.55 -7.69 -10.16
C LEU A 65 -9.75 -7.66 -11.68
N THR A 66 -10.44 -6.65 -12.19
CA THR A 66 -10.78 -6.58 -13.61
C THR A 66 -9.73 -5.87 -14.46
N THR A 67 -9.04 -4.87 -13.91
CA THR A 67 -8.16 -3.99 -14.69
C THR A 67 -6.69 -4.16 -14.35
N VAL A 68 -6.33 -4.27 -13.08
CA VAL A 68 -4.93 -4.22 -12.61
C VAL A 68 -4.34 -5.62 -12.48
N ILE A 69 -4.99 -6.48 -11.72
CA ILE A 69 -4.45 -7.80 -11.34
C ILE A 69 -4.11 -8.67 -12.55
N PRO A 70 -4.97 -8.82 -13.59
CA PRO A 70 -4.63 -9.64 -14.75
C PRO A 70 -3.37 -9.17 -15.48
N LYS A 71 -3.19 -7.85 -15.56
CA LYS A 71 -2.01 -7.25 -16.17
C LYS A 71 -0.75 -7.50 -15.32
N GLU A 72 -0.84 -7.26 -14.02
CA GLU A 72 0.30 -7.39 -13.12
C GLU A 72 0.74 -8.84 -12.93
N TRP A 73 -0.18 -9.81 -12.96
CA TRP A 73 0.18 -11.24 -13.00
C TRP A 73 1.01 -11.57 -14.25
N LYS A 74 0.59 -11.11 -15.42
CA LYS A 74 1.34 -11.30 -16.68
C LYS A 74 2.70 -10.61 -16.65
N ASN A 75 2.78 -9.44 -16.04
CA ASN A 75 4.03 -8.71 -15.88
C ASN A 75 5.02 -9.45 -14.95
N TRP A 76 4.49 -10.14 -13.93
CA TRP A 76 5.31 -10.83 -12.93
C TRP A 76 5.78 -12.21 -13.41
N ILE A 77 4.88 -13.05 -13.90
CA ILE A 77 5.16 -14.46 -14.24
C ILE A 77 4.90 -14.82 -15.70
N SER A 78 4.82 -13.83 -16.58
CA SER A 78 4.53 -13.99 -18.01
C SER A 78 3.22 -14.76 -18.26
N ASP A 79 3.27 -15.88 -18.96
CA ASP A 79 2.13 -16.77 -19.20
C ASP A 79 1.88 -17.78 -18.09
N GLY A 80 2.77 -17.85 -17.11
CA GLY A 80 2.69 -18.75 -15.97
C GLY A 80 3.15 -20.19 -16.26
N SER A 81 3.52 -20.49 -17.48
CA SER A 81 3.90 -21.88 -17.89
C SER A 81 5.09 -22.43 -17.09
N ALA A 82 6.05 -21.57 -16.73
CA ALA A 82 7.22 -21.93 -15.93
C ALA A 82 6.88 -22.48 -14.54
N ILE A 83 5.69 -22.14 -14.01
CA ILE A 83 5.19 -22.60 -12.69
C ILE A 83 3.94 -23.48 -12.80
N GLY A 84 3.65 -23.98 -14.01
CA GLY A 84 2.54 -24.89 -14.25
C GLY A 84 1.17 -24.23 -14.35
N TYR A 85 1.10 -22.89 -14.51
CA TYR A 85 -0.13 -22.17 -14.72
C TYR A 85 -0.31 -21.75 -16.19
N ASN A 86 -1.55 -21.62 -16.62
CA ASN A 86 -1.90 -21.00 -17.90
C ASN A 86 -2.74 -19.74 -17.63
N LEU A 87 -2.08 -18.60 -17.51
CA LEU A 87 -2.76 -17.32 -17.23
C LEU A 87 -3.69 -16.88 -18.37
N SER A 88 -3.46 -17.35 -19.60
CA SER A 88 -4.30 -16.99 -20.75
C SER A 88 -5.66 -17.70 -20.71
N ALA A 89 -5.77 -18.79 -19.97
CA ALA A 89 -7.02 -19.50 -19.75
C ALA A 89 -7.88 -18.91 -18.61
N LEU A 90 -7.33 -17.98 -17.81
CA LEU A 90 -8.02 -17.37 -16.68
C LEU A 90 -8.84 -16.17 -17.17
N ASN A 91 -10.09 -16.11 -16.74
CA ASN A 91 -10.87 -14.88 -16.81
C ASN A 91 -10.49 -13.95 -15.64
N SER A 92 -10.89 -12.68 -15.72
CA SER A 92 -10.51 -11.67 -14.71
C SER A 92 -10.95 -12.02 -13.28
N SER A 93 -12.03 -12.75 -13.10
CA SER A 93 -12.53 -13.17 -11.78
C SER A 93 -11.81 -14.38 -11.19
N SER A 94 -11.04 -15.10 -12.00
CA SER A 94 -10.34 -16.34 -11.62
C SER A 94 -8.93 -16.13 -11.11
N PHE A 95 -8.38 -14.89 -11.21
CA PHE A 95 -7.07 -14.59 -10.66
C PHE A 95 -7.08 -14.67 -9.13
N PRO A 96 -6.04 -15.26 -8.51
CA PRO A 96 -5.94 -15.33 -7.07
C PRO A 96 -5.92 -13.94 -6.42
N LYS A 97 -6.66 -13.79 -5.32
CA LYS A 97 -6.61 -12.60 -4.47
C LYS A 97 -5.49 -12.77 -3.46
N ILE A 98 -4.51 -11.88 -3.50
CA ILE A 98 -3.36 -11.92 -2.59
C ILE A 98 -3.46 -10.78 -1.59
N GLY A 99 -3.27 -11.08 -0.32
CA GLY A 99 -3.06 -10.12 0.76
C GLY A 99 -1.68 -10.30 1.36
N ILE A 100 -1.01 -9.20 1.68
CA ILE A 100 0.28 -9.20 2.38
C ILE A 100 0.04 -8.68 3.80
N ALA A 101 0.42 -9.45 4.80
CA ALA A 101 0.32 -9.08 6.20
C ALA A 101 1.71 -9.10 6.86
N ILE A 102 2.07 -8.02 7.55
CA ILE A 102 3.36 -7.86 8.21
C ILE A 102 3.13 -7.78 9.72
N SER A 103 3.75 -8.70 10.46
CA SER A 103 3.64 -8.76 11.93
C SER A 103 4.37 -7.60 12.61
N GLY A 104 4.02 -7.36 13.87
CA GLY A 104 4.64 -6.34 14.70
C GLY A 104 6.02 -6.74 15.24
N GLY A 105 6.61 -5.88 16.05
CA GLY A 105 7.93 -6.08 16.67
C GLY A 105 8.81 -4.82 16.67
N GLY A 106 8.18 -3.65 16.75
CA GLY A 106 8.87 -2.36 16.83
C GLY A 106 9.65 -2.01 15.56
N TYR A 107 10.76 -1.32 15.70
CA TYR A 107 11.59 -0.86 14.57
C TYR A 107 12.17 -2.01 13.73
N ARG A 108 12.50 -3.13 14.35
CA ARG A 108 13.01 -4.30 13.62
C ARG A 108 11.97 -4.84 12.64
N ALA A 109 10.74 -4.94 13.07
CA ALA A 109 9.64 -5.38 12.18
C ALA A 109 9.38 -4.36 11.06
N ALA A 110 9.44 -3.07 11.36
CA ALA A 110 9.31 -2.01 10.35
C ALA A 110 10.42 -2.10 9.29
N GLN A 111 11.67 -2.22 9.69
CA GLN A 111 12.82 -2.34 8.78
C GLN A 111 12.77 -3.64 7.96
N TYR A 112 12.47 -4.76 8.61
CA TYR A 112 12.33 -6.04 7.92
C TYR A 112 11.18 -6.00 6.90
N GLY A 113 10.03 -5.50 7.32
CA GLY A 113 8.87 -5.34 6.43
C GLY A 113 9.16 -4.43 5.24
N ALA A 114 9.90 -3.33 5.45
CA ALA A 114 10.35 -2.45 4.38
C ALA A 114 11.23 -3.19 3.37
N GLY A 115 12.20 -3.96 3.85
CA GLY A 115 13.08 -4.78 3.01
C GLY A 115 12.32 -5.82 2.20
N VAL A 116 11.39 -6.53 2.84
CA VAL A 116 10.54 -7.53 2.16
C VAL A 116 9.67 -6.86 1.09
N LEU A 117 8.95 -5.79 1.42
CA LEU A 117 8.11 -5.09 0.44
C LEU A 117 8.93 -4.53 -0.73
N SER A 118 10.13 -4.03 -0.47
CA SER A 118 11.05 -3.61 -1.51
C SER A 118 11.45 -4.78 -2.43
N ALA A 119 11.71 -5.97 -1.87
CA ALA A 119 12.06 -7.15 -2.66
C ALA A 119 10.87 -7.68 -3.50
N LEU A 120 9.63 -7.42 -3.06
CA LEU A 120 8.40 -7.80 -3.77
C LEU A 120 7.95 -6.78 -4.80
N ASP A 121 8.57 -5.60 -4.84
CA ASP A 121 8.20 -4.49 -5.73
C ASP A 121 8.79 -4.68 -7.13
N ALA A 122 7.95 -4.59 -8.16
CA ALA A 122 8.36 -4.65 -9.57
C ALA A 122 9.35 -3.54 -9.98
N ARG A 123 9.44 -2.45 -9.23
CA ARG A 123 10.39 -1.35 -9.46
C ARG A 123 11.81 -1.70 -8.98
N ASN A 124 11.95 -2.67 -8.09
CA ASN A 124 13.24 -3.14 -7.58
C ASN A 124 13.87 -4.13 -8.57
N GLN A 125 14.97 -3.73 -9.22
CA GLN A 125 15.65 -4.55 -10.21
C GLN A 125 16.21 -5.86 -9.62
N SER A 126 16.73 -5.83 -8.40
CA SER A 126 17.20 -7.04 -7.70
C SER A 126 16.05 -8.00 -7.39
N GLY A 127 14.90 -7.48 -6.96
CA GLY A 127 13.69 -8.26 -6.76
C GLY A 127 13.18 -8.89 -8.06
N LYS A 128 13.23 -8.13 -9.17
CA LYS A 128 12.88 -8.68 -10.50
C LYS A 128 13.82 -9.80 -10.92
N ALA A 129 15.12 -9.60 -10.77
CA ALA A 129 16.13 -10.62 -11.11
C ALA A 129 15.98 -11.89 -10.26
N ALA A 130 15.53 -11.75 -9.00
CA ALA A 130 15.24 -12.89 -8.11
C ALA A 130 13.86 -13.54 -8.36
N GLY A 131 13.03 -12.98 -9.27
CA GLY A 131 11.69 -13.48 -9.55
C GLY A 131 10.62 -13.12 -8.51
N THR A 132 10.95 -12.30 -7.51
CA THR A 132 10.00 -11.87 -6.46
C THR A 132 9.37 -10.50 -6.77
N GLY A 133 10.04 -9.67 -7.57
CA GLY A 133 9.59 -8.34 -7.93
C GLY A 133 8.37 -8.38 -8.86
N GLY A 134 7.23 -7.95 -8.33
CA GLY A 134 5.91 -7.98 -8.98
C GLY A 134 4.81 -8.50 -8.05
N LEU A 135 5.15 -9.27 -7.01
CA LEU A 135 4.20 -9.79 -6.06
C LEU A 135 3.45 -8.66 -5.31
N LEU A 136 4.12 -7.55 -5.04
CA LEU A 136 3.48 -6.38 -4.42
C LEU A 136 2.37 -5.80 -5.31
N GLN A 137 2.57 -5.73 -6.62
CA GLN A 137 1.61 -5.17 -7.57
C GLN A 137 0.38 -6.06 -7.76
N VAL A 138 0.52 -7.37 -7.64
CA VAL A 138 -0.62 -8.31 -7.72
C VAL A 138 -1.40 -8.42 -6.41
N SER A 139 -0.92 -7.85 -5.30
CA SER A 139 -1.63 -7.86 -4.04
C SER A 139 -2.83 -6.89 -4.05
N SER A 140 -3.95 -7.31 -3.45
CA SER A 140 -5.15 -6.48 -3.27
C SER A 140 -5.17 -5.80 -1.91
N TYR A 141 -4.56 -6.41 -0.91
CA TYR A 141 -4.55 -5.93 0.46
C TYR A 141 -3.16 -5.92 1.04
N LEU A 142 -2.89 -4.90 1.83
CA LEU A 142 -1.66 -4.77 2.60
C LEU A 142 -2.02 -4.38 4.02
N SER A 143 -1.60 -5.17 4.98
CA SER A 143 -1.85 -4.91 6.39
C SER A 143 -0.58 -5.00 7.22
N GLY A 144 -0.54 -4.29 8.33
CA GLY A 144 0.58 -4.31 9.25
C GLY A 144 0.12 -4.15 10.69
N LEU A 145 0.83 -4.77 11.62
CA LEU A 145 0.61 -4.66 13.03
C LEU A 145 1.74 -3.88 13.71
N SER A 146 1.42 -2.98 14.65
CA SER A 146 2.41 -2.28 15.49
C SER A 146 3.49 -1.54 14.67
N GLY A 147 4.77 -1.87 14.81
CA GLY A 147 5.87 -1.26 14.07
C GLY A 147 5.71 -1.33 12.54
N ALA A 148 5.19 -2.42 12.02
CA ALA A 148 4.91 -2.55 10.59
C ALA A 148 3.80 -1.60 10.13
N SER A 149 2.74 -1.38 10.93
CA SER A 149 1.70 -0.42 10.57
C SER A 149 2.21 1.02 10.51
N ARG A 150 3.13 1.40 11.38
CA ARG A 150 3.80 2.73 11.31
C ARG A 150 4.58 2.91 10.01
N PHE A 151 5.29 1.87 9.58
CA PHE A 151 5.99 1.89 8.30
C PHE A 151 5.02 2.03 7.13
N LEU A 152 3.94 1.25 7.10
CA LEU A 152 2.93 1.31 6.02
C LEU A 152 2.25 2.68 5.92
N LEU A 153 1.95 3.32 7.06
CA LEU A 153 1.42 4.68 7.08
C LEU A 153 2.40 5.68 6.47
N ASN A 154 3.69 5.59 6.80
CA ASN A 154 4.71 6.46 6.23
C ASN A 154 4.89 6.26 4.73
N VAL A 155 4.84 5.01 4.23
CA VAL A 155 4.89 4.72 2.80
C VAL A 155 3.69 5.35 2.08
N LYS A 156 2.48 5.20 2.62
CA LYS A 156 1.28 5.80 2.04
C LYS A 156 1.35 7.33 2.00
N LEU A 157 1.80 7.96 3.08
CA LEU A 157 1.96 9.41 3.13
C LEU A 157 3.05 9.90 2.16
N SER A 158 4.15 9.17 2.03
CA SER A 158 5.25 9.50 1.13
C SER A 158 4.84 9.37 -0.35
N THR A 159 4.11 8.32 -0.73
CA THR A 159 3.62 8.16 -2.11
C THR A 159 2.63 9.25 -2.49
N THR A 160 1.71 9.62 -1.61
CA THR A 160 0.76 10.71 -1.87
C THR A 160 1.48 12.06 -2.03
N MET A 161 2.56 12.29 -1.29
CA MET A 161 3.36 13.52 -1.40
C MET A 161 4.25 13.54 -2.65
N CYS A 162 4.73 12.39 -3.12
CA CYS A 162 5.54 12.33 -4.34
C CYS A 162 4.70 12.43 -5.61
N GLU A 163 3.50 11.86 -5.66
CA GLU A 163 2.62 12.03 -6.82
C GLU A 163 2.18 13.50 -7.01
N PHE A 164 2.03 14.24 -5.92
CA PHE A 164 1.69 15.68 -5.98
C PHE A 164 2.84 16.59 -6.44
N MET A 165 4.06 16.10 -6.53
CA MET A 165 5.24 16.92 -6.88
C MET A 165 5.80 16.64 -8.28
N PHE A 166 5.27 15.67 -9.02
CA PHE A 166 5.78 15.27 -10.35
C PHE A 166 4.71 15.18 -11.44
N ASP A 167 3.46 15.59 -11.16
CA ASP A 167 2.45 15.98 -12.12
C ASP A 167 2.43 17.54 -12.25
#